data_310fb744b5c8ce54c587fce78f0e0046
#
_entry.id   310fb744b5c8ce54c587fce78f0e0046
#
_cell.length_a   1.000
_cell.length_b   1.000
_cell.length_c   1.000
_cell.angle_alpha   90.00
_cell.angle_beta   90.00
_cell.angle_gamma   90.00
#
_symmetry.space_group_name_H-M   'P 1'
#
loop_
_entity.id
_entity.type
_entity.pdbx_description
1 polymer ?
#
loop_
_entity_poly.entity_id
_entity_poly.type
_entity_poly.pdbx_seq_one_letter_code
_entity_poly.pdbx_strand_id
1 'polypeptide(L)'
;QRQMCIRDSSIDLETYSDVNLKKAGLYRYVQSPAFEILLFAYSFDGAPTQVIDMAQGEKIPLEVIHALTDPQCLKHAYNAAFEWYCLSKYMGAQLPPSQWRDTMLHGLYAGYTAGLDATGRALGIPEDKQKLTTGKALIRYFCVPCKATKANGGRTRNYPHHDPEKWELFKTY
;
A
#
# COMPACT_ATOMS: atom_id res chain seq x y z
N GLN A 1 29.11 9.22 12.12
CA GLN A 1 28.20 8.40 11.30
C GLN A 1 27.76 9.27 10.14
N ARG A 2 28.09 8.90 8.89
CA ARG A 2 27.50 9.53 7.71
C ARG A 2 26.03 9.14 7.70
N GLN A 3 25.14 10.09 7.93
CA GLN A 3 23.73 9.92 7.68
C GLN A 3 23.58 9.67 6.18
N MET A 4 23.23 8.44 5.82
CA MET A 4 22.94 8.09 4.43
C MET A 4 21.72 8.91 4.02
N CYS A 5 21.89 9.86 3.10
CA CYS A 5 20.76 10.59 2.53
C CYS A 5 19.95 9.61 1.67
N ILE A 6 18.78 9.22 2.13
CA ILE A 6 17.81 8.47 1.33
C ILE A 6 17.38 9.38 0.19
N ARG A 7 17.59 8.92 -1.06
CA ARG A 7 17.23 9.68 -2.27
C ARG A 7 15.92 9.22 -2.88
N ASP A 8 15.69 7.90 -2.86
CA ASP A 8 14.51 7.25 -3.44
C ASP A 8 13.86 6.34 -2.41
N SER A 9 12.53 6.37 -2.37
CA SER A 9 11.73 5.40 -1.61
C SER A 9 10.66 4.81 -2.52
N SER A 10 10.60 3.48 -2.61
CA SER A 10 9.47 2.77 -3.19
C SER A 10 8.49 2.42 -2.08
N ILE A 11 7.20 2.66 -2.30
CA ILE A 11 6.16 2.54 -1.27
C ILE A 11 4.97 1.79 -1.84
N ASP A 12 4.40 0.91 -1.04
CA ASP A 12 3.12 0.24 -1.32
C ASP A 12 2.31 0.09 -0.02
N LEU A 13 1.00 0.20 -0.11
CA LEU A 13 0.09 0.19 1.05
C LEU A 13 -1.03 -0.81 0.86
N GLU A 14 -1.33 -1.54 1.93
CA GLU A 14 -2.59 -2.25 2.06
C GLU A 14 -3.45 -1.57 3.12
N THR A 15 -4.69 -1.26 2.78
CA THR A 15 -5.55 -0.43 3.62
C THR A 15 -6.95 -1.03 3.77
N TYR A 16 -7.64 -0.64 4.83
CA TYR A 16 -9.06 -0.94 5.02
C TYR A 16 -9.89 0.35 5.04
N SER A 17 -11.08 0.28 4.48
CA SER A 17 -12.15 1.27 4.71
C SER A 17 -13.52 0.59 4.54
N ASP A 18 -14.53 1.07 5.25
CA ASP A 18 -15.92 0.67 5.05
C ASP A 18 -16.55 1.32 3.81
N VAL A 19 -15.86 2.30 3.22
CA VAL A 19 -16.26 2.98 1.98
C VAL A 19 -15.76 2.22 0.76
N ASN A 20 -16.63 1.98 -0.21
CA ASN A 20 -16.24 1.33 -1.46
C ASN A 20 -15.46 2.30 -2.35
N LEU A 21 -14.16 2.02 -2.51
CA LEU A 21 -13.23 2.85 -3.29
C LEU A 21 -13.70 3.12 -4.73
N LYS A 22 -14.20 2.09 -5.43
CA LYS A 22 -14.63 2.20 -6.83
C LYS A 22 -15.89 3.06 -7.01
N LYS A 23 -16.79 3.04 -6.02
CA LYS A 23 -18.05 3.77 -6.09
C LYS A 23 -17.94 5.21 -5.58
N ALA A 24 -17.18 5.42 -4.52
CA ALA A 24 -17.10 6.68 -3.82
C ALA A 24 -15.89 7.54 -4.16
N GLY A 25 -14.87 6.92 -4.77
CA GLY A 25 -13.59 7.55 -5.06
C GLY A 25 -12.64 7.59 -3.87
N LEU A 26 -11.37 7.87 -4.17
CA LEU A 26 -10.26 7.78 -3.22
C LEU A 26 -10.41 8.76 -2.05
N TYR A 27 -10.81 9.99 -2.32
CA TYR A 27 -10.98 11.00 -1.27
C TYR A 27 -11.94 10.55 -0.16
N ARG A 28 -13.15 10.09 -0.54
CA ARG A 28 -14.12 9.60 0.44
C ARG A 28 -13.68 8.33 1.15
N TYR A 29 -12.97 7.45 0.42
CA TYR A 29 -12.42 6.23 0.98
C TYR A 29 -11.46 6.53 2.15
N VAL A 30 -10.54 7.46 1.96
CA VAL A 30 -9.53 7.84 2.95
C VAL A 30 -10.12 8.69 4.08
N GLN A 31 -11.18 9.46 3.82
CA GLN A 31 -11.84 10.28 4.86
C GLN A 31 -12.79 9.51 5.78
N SER A 32 -13.04 8.22 5.50
CA SER A 32 -13.84 7.40 6.39
C SER A 32 -13.22 7.34 7.79
N PRO A 33 -14.03 7.42 8.87
CA PRO A 33 -13.55 7.16 10.23
C PRO A 33 -13.01 5.74 10.44
N ALA A 34 -13.43 4.79 9.60
CA ALA A 34 -12.97 3.41 9.63
C ALA A 34 -11.72 3.17 8.75
N PHE A 35 -11.19 4.21 8.09
CA PHE A 35 -9.98 4.10 7.29
C PHE A 35 -8.77 3.76 8.16
N GLU A 36 -8.00 2.76 7.71
CA GLU A 36 -6.81 2.29 8.41
C GLU A 36 -5.79 1.78 7.39
N ILE A 37 -4.51 2.11 7.60
CA ILE A 37 -3.40 1.47 6.90
C ILE A 37 -3.10 0.16 7.65
N LEU A 38 -3.19 -0.96 6.95
CA LEU A 38 -2.97 -2.30 7.50
C LEU A 38 -1.51 -2.71 7.41
N LEU A 39 -0.95 -2.60 6.21
CA LEU A 39 0.44 -2.90 5.91
C LEU A 39 1.07 -1.71 5.19
N PHE A 40 2.30 -1.42 5.56
CA PHE A 40 3.13 -0.41 4.90
C PHE A 40 4.41 -1.07 4.42
N ALA A 41 4.58 -1.20 3.12
CA ALA A 41 5.79 -1.72 2.52
C ALA A 41 6.65 -0.58 1.97
N TYR A 42 7.95 -0.66 2.18
CA TYR A 42 8.90 0.31 1.64
C TYR A 42 10.25 -0.31 1.31
N SER A 43 10.95 0.35 0.40
CA SER A 43 12.35 0.08 0.07
C SER A 43 13.06 1.40 -0.15
N PHE A 44 14.24 1.56 0.40
CA PHE A 44 15.10 2.73 0.21
C PHE A 44 16.26 2.40 -0.73
N ASP A 45 16.48 3.26 -1.75
CA ASP A 45 17.63 3.21 -2.66
C ASP A 45 17.90 1.79 -3.23
N GLY A 46 16.82 1.02 -3.48
CA GLY A 46 16.88 -0.35 -4.00
C GLY A 46 17.26 -1.43 -2.97
N ALA A 47 17.28 -1.11 -1.68
CA ALA A 47 17.45 -2.09 -0.61
C ALA A 47 16.28 -3.11 -0.57
N PRO A 48 16.42 -4.24 0.13
CA PRO A 48 15.33 -5.19 0.32
C PRO A 48 14.08 -4.53 0.92
N THR A 49 12.91 -4.91 0.42
CA THR A 49 11.64 -4.41 0.91
C THR A 49 11.43 -4.77 2.38
N GLN A 50 11.00 -3.79 3.15
CA GLN A 50 10.57 -3.94 4.53
C GLN A 50 9.04 -3.80 4.58
N VAL A 51 8.40 -4.58 5.43
CA VAL A 51 6.94 -4.53 5.65
C VAL A 51 6.69 -4.24 7.12
N ILE A 52 5.82 -3.26 7.38
CA ILE A 52 5.40 -2.85 8.72
C ILE A 52 3.95 -3.28 8.91
N ASP A 53 3.70 -4.08 9.93
CA ASP A 53 2.37 -4.58 10.28
C ASP A 53 1.64 -3.62 11.22
N MET A 54 1.09 -2.56 10.62
CA MET A 54 0.40 -1.51 11.37
C MET A 54 -0.89 -2.02 12.01
N ALA A 55 -1.55 -2.99 11.39
CA ALA A 55 -2.78 -3.60 11.92
C ALA A 55 -2.54 -4.38 13.23
N GLN A 56 -1.30 -4.81 13.48
CA GLN A 56 -0.89 -5.47 14.73
C GLN A 56 -0.09 -4.53 15.66
N GLY A 57 -0.08 -3.23 15.37
CA GLY A 57 0.46 -2.20 16.26
C GLY A 57 1.90 -1.78 16.00
N GLU A 58 2.54 -2.29 14.95
CA GLU A 58 3.84 -1.77 14.53
C GLU A 58 3.72 -0.31 14.07
N LYS A 59 4.77 0.44 14.25
CA LYS A 59 4.80 1.86 13.88
C LYS A 59 5.82 2.10 12.78
N ILE A 60 5.49 3.03 11.90
CA ILE A 60 6.42 3.48 10.86
C ILE A 60 7.67 4.04 11.54
N PRO A 61 8.89 3.56 11.20
CA PRO A 61 10.14 4.04 11.76
C PRO A 61 10.37 5.54 11.51
N LEU A 62 11.04 6.22 12.43
CA LEU A 62 11.30 7.67 12.30
C LEU A 62 12.08 8.02 11.03
N GLU A 63 12.99 7.17 10.59
CA GLU A 63 13.73 7.36 9.34
C GLU A 63 12.81 7.38 8.11
N VAL A 64 11.76 6.54 8.11
CA VAL A 64 10.74 6.51 7.04
C VAL A 64 9.88 7.77 7.10
N ILE A 65 9.46 8.19 8.30
CA ILE A 65 8.72 9.44 8.49
C ILE A 65 9.54 10.63 7.97
N HIS A 66 10.84 10.67 8.27
CA HIS A 66 11.74 11.70 7.74
C HIS A 66 11.81 11.64 6.22
N ALA A 67 11.99 10.46 5.61
CA ALA A 67 12.02 10.32 4.16
C ALA A 67 10.70 10.75 3.49
N LEU A 68 9.55 10.48 4.12
CA LEU A 68 8.25 10.92 3.60
C LEU A 68 8.12 12.45 3.55
N THR A 69 8.74 13.15 4.47
CA THR A 69 8.67 14.62 4.61
C THR A 69 9.87 15.34 3.99
N ASP A 70 10.98 14.64 3.71
CA ASP A 70 12.19 15.23 3.12
C ASP A 70 11.92 15.65 1.66
N PRO A 71 12.12 16.94 1.31
CA PRO A 71 11.95 17.44 -0.05
C PRO A 71 12.96 16.85 -1.04
N GLN A 72 14.06 16.29 -0.59
CA GLN A 72 15.09 15.67 -1.44
C GLN A 72 14.85 14.17 -1.69
N CYS A 73 13.97 13.54 -0.94
CA CYS A 73 13.62 12.15 -1.13
C CYS A 73 12.46 12.02 -2.13
N LEU A 74 12.65 11.30 -3.24
CA LEU A 74 11.58 10.96 -4.18
C LEU A 74 10.81 9.74 -3.68
N LYS A 75 9.49 9.77 -3.82
CA LYS A 75 8.59 8.69 -3.44
C LYS A 75 8.01 8.06 -4.70
N HIS A 76 8.23 6.78 -4.89
CA HIS A 76 7.74 6.01 -6.03
C HIS A 76 6.63 5.07 -5.57
N ALA A 77 5.53 5.05 -6.30
CA ALA A 77 4.46 4.08 -6.09
C ALA A 77 3.74 3.79 -7.41
N TYR A 78 3.08 2.64 -7.51
CA TYR A 78 2.23 2.32 -8.65
C TYR A 78 0.81 2.83 -8.38
N ASN A 79 0.36 3.84 -9.13
CA ASN A 79 -0.83 4.65 -8.85
C ASN A 79 -0.65 5.51 -7.58
N ALA A 80 0.45 6.26 -7.56
CA ALA A 80 0.97 7.00 -6.40
C ALA A 80 -0.03 7.97 -5.73
N ALA A 81 -1.11 8.35 -6.41
CA ALA A 81 -2.19 9.13 -5.80
C ALA A 81 -2.82 8.40 -4.61
N PHE A 82 -2.87 7.06 -4.64
CA PHE A 82 -3.42 6.28 -3.55
C PHE A 82 -2.56 6.40 -2.29
N GLU A 83 -1.27 6.13 -2.39
CA GLU A 83 -0.30 6.23 -1.29
C GLU A 83 -0.23 7.66 -0.75
N TRP A 84 -0.22 8.64 -1.65
CA TRP A 84 -0.16 10.05 -1.28
C TRP A 84 -1.35 10.48 -0.41
N TYR A 85 -2.58 10.12 -0.80
CA TYR A 85 -3.78 10.41 -0.01
C TYR A 85 -3.79 9.68 1.33
N CYS A 86 -3.46 8.38 1.34
CA CYS A 86 -3.43 7.55 2.54
C CYS A 86 -2.41 8.07 3.55
N LEU A 87 -1.18 8.33 3.09
CA LEU A 87 -0.10 8.82 3.95
C LEU A 87 -0.32 10.26 4.40
N SER A 88 -0.86 11.14 3.55
CA SER A 88 -1.24 12.50 3.97
C SER A 88 -2.28 12.46 5.08
N LYS A 89 -3.26 11.55 4.99
CA LYS A 89 -4.24 11.34 6.07
C LYS A 89 -3.59 10.83 7.34
N TYR A 90 -2.70 9.83 7.23
CA TYR A 90 -1.98 9.25 8.36
C TYR A 90 -1.10 10.30 9.08
N MET A 91 -0.39 11.10 8.31
CA MET A 91 0.49 12.16 8.83
C MET A 91 -0.28 13.37 9.39
N GLY A 92 -1.59 13.48 9.15
CA GLY A 92 -2.39 14.64 9.52
C GLY A 92 -2.01 15.92 8.77
N ALA A 93 -1.23 15.82 7.69
CA ALA A 93 -0.76 16.93 6.87
C ALA A 93 -0.62 16.49 5.40
N GLN A 94 -0.91 17.40 4.49
CA GLN A 94 -0.73 17.13 3.06
C GLN A 94 0.76 17.04 2.71
N LEU A 95 1.19 15.89 2.22
CA LEU A 95 2.54 15.68 1.73
C LEU A 95 2.74 16.44 0.40
N PRO A 96 3.94 16.99 0.11
CA PRO A 96 4.21 17.71 -1.13
C PRO A 96 4.08 16.78 -2.36
N PRO A 97 3.16 17.03 -3.30
CA PRO A 97 2.92 16.14 -4.43
C PRO A 97 4.09 16.11 -5.44
N SER A 98 4.90 17.16 -5.50
CA SER A 98 6.04 17.26 -6.41
C SER A 98 7.13 16.21 -6.22
N GLN A 99 7.16 15.54 -5.05
CA GLN A 99 8.14 14.52 -4.71
C GLN A 99 7.68 13.11 -5.12
N TRP A 100 6.43 12.97 -5.54
CA TRP A 100 5.87 11.67 -5.90
C TRP A 100 6.07 11.36 -7.37
N ARG A 101 6.41 10.11 -7.65
CA ARG A 101 6.61 9.55 -8.98
C ARG A 101 5.68 8.36 -9.15
N ASP A 102 4.74 8.49 -10.06
CA ASP A 102 3.76 7.44 -10.36
C ASP A 102 4.31 6.52 -11.44
N THR A 103 4.70 5.31 -11.06
CA THR A 103 5.24 4.32 -11.98
C THR A 103 4.19 3.78 -12.95
N MET A 104 2.89 3.86 -12.61
CA MET A 104 1.80 3.57 -13.56
C MET A 104 1.77 4.60 -14.69
N LEU A 105 1.88 5.89 -14.38
CA LEU A 105 1.94 6.94 -15.40
C LEU A 105 3.19 6.82 -16.28
N HIS A 106 4.36 6.50 -15.69
CA HIS A 106 5.56 6.20 -16.47
C HIS A 106 5.34 5.03 -17.43
N GLY A 107 4.68 3.97 -16.96
CA GLY A 107 4.30 2.84 -17.81
C GLY A 107 3.38 3.25 -18.96
N LEU A 108 2.38 4.08 -18.70
CA LEU A 108 1.47 4.59 -19.74
C LEU A 108 2.21 5.41 -20.80
N TYR A 109 3.14 6.26 -20.40
CA TYR A 109 4.02 7.00 -21.34
C TYR A 109 4.87 6.07 -22.21
N ALA A 110 5.29 4.93 -21.66
CA ALA A 110 6.03 3.91 -22.39
C ALA A 110 5.15 2.94 -23.21
N GLY A 111 3.82 3.18 -23.25
CA GLY A 111 2.88 2.38 -24.03
C GLY A 111 2.30 1.15 -23.30
N TYR A 112 2.58 0.97 -22.02
CA TYR A 112 2.00 -0.09 -21.19
C TYR A 112 0.65 0.35 -20.64
N THR A 113 -0.45 -0.10 -21.24
CA THR A 113 -1.82 0.34 -20.90
C THR A 113 -2.56 -0.60 -19.95
N ALA A 114 -2.00 -1.77 -19.66
CA ALA A 114 -2.56 -2.75 -18.74
C ALA A 114 -2.08 -2.50 -17.30
N GLY A 115 -2.75 -3.11 -16.31
CA GLY A 115 -2.38 -2.96 -14.90
C GLY A 115 -1.01 -3.57 -14.54
N LEU A 116 -0.58 -3.37 -13.28
CA LEU A 116 0.74 -3.75 -12.76
C LEU A 116 1.21 -5.16 -13.16
N ASP A 117 0.35 -6.16 -13.01
CA ASP A 117 0.65 -7.55 -13.35
C ASP A 117 1.01 -7.73 -14.85
N ALA A 118 0.20 -7.16 -15.74
CA ALA A 118 0.47 -7.26 -17.18
C ALA A 118 1.70 -6.43 -17.61
N THR A 119 1.92 -5.28 -16.99
CA THR A 119 3.12 -4.46 -17.20
C THR A 119 4.38 -5.22 -16.76
N GLY A 120 4.33 -5.87 -15.58
CA GLY A 120 5.44 -6.68 -15.09
C GLY A 120 5.80 -7.83 -16.04
N ARG A 121 4.79 -8.53 -16.56
CA ARG A 121 5.02 -9.59 -17.57
C ARG A 121 5.61 -9.03 -18.86
N ALA A 122 5.10 -7.93 -19.34
CA ALA A 122 5.60 -7.29 -20.57
C ALA A 122 7.05 -6.81 -20.44
N LEU A 123 7.47 -6.42 -19.23
CA LEU A 123 8.85 -6.04 -18.90
C LEU A 123 9.76 -7.24 -18.61
N GLY A 124 9.25 -8.47 -18.66
CA GLY A 124 10.03 -9.69 -18.39
C GLY A 124 10.43 -9.84 -16.92
N ILE A 125 9.68 -9.26 -16.00
CA ILE A 125 9.94 -9.46 -14.55
C ILE A 125 9.74 -10.95 -14.23
N PRO A 126 10.71 -11.60 -13.54
CA PRO A 126 10.62 -13.01 -13.18
C PRO A 126 9.32 -13.34 -12.41
N GLU A 127 8.78 -14.54 -12.60
CA GLU A 127 7.49 -14.96 -12.01
C GLU A 127 7.47 -14.88 -10.48
N ASP A 128 8.59 -15.17 -9.84
CA ASP A 128 8.78 -15.07 -8.38
C ASP A 128 8.69 -13.63 -7.84
N LYS A 129 8.84 -12.64 -8.74
CA LYS A 129 8.71 -11.21 -8.44
C LYS A 129 7.44 -10.58 -9.00
N GLN A 130 6.58 -11.37 -9.63
CA GLN A 130 5.29 -10.89 -10.10
C GLN A 130 4.24 -10.94 -8.98
N LYS A 131 3.20 -10.13 -9.13
CA LYS A 131 2.09 -10.08 -8.19
C LYS A 131 1.44 -11.45 -8.01
N LEU A 132 1.35 -11.92 -6.76
CA LEU A 132 0.75 -13.23 -6.44
C LEU A 132 -0.74 -13.27 -6.84
N THR A 133 -1.16 -14.35 -7.50
CA THR A 133 -2.56 -14.55 -7.90
C THR A 133 -3.51 -14.60 -6.70
N THR A 134 -3.02 -15.06 -5.55
CA THR A 134 -3.77 -15.12 -4.27
C THR A 134 -4.04 -13.75 -3.66
N GLY A 135 -3.28 -12.71 -4.02
CA GLY A 135 -3.38 -11.38 -3.43
C GLY A 135 -4.75 -10.74 -3.53
N LYS A 136 -5.45 -10.92 -4.66
CA LYS A 136 -6.83 -10.41 -4.82
C LYS A 136 -7.80 -10.98 -3.78
N ALA A 137 -7.62 -12.26 -3.40
CA ALA A 137 -8.45 -12.90 -2.38
C ALA A 137 -8.11 -12.35 -0.98
N LEU A 138 -6.83 -12.09 -0.70
CA LEU A 138 -6.36 -11.53 0.56
C LEU A 138 -6.81 -10.08 0.74
N ILE A 139 -6.68 -9.24 -0.30
CA ILE A 139 -7.22 -7.88 -0.33
C ILE A 139 -8.73 -7.91 -0.04
N ARG A 140 -9.48 -8.77 -0.72
CA ARG A 140 -10.92 -8.88 -0.49
C ARG A 140 -11.25 -9.33 0.93
N TYR A 141 -10.40 -10.15 1.54
CA TYR A 141 -10.61 -10.66 2.88
C TYR A 141 -10.33 -9.60 3.96
N PHE A 142 -9.21 -8.87 3.87
CA PHE A 142 -8.77 -7.94 4.91
C PHE A 142 -9.11 -6.47 4.64
N CYS A 143 -9.10 -6.05 3.37
CA CYS A 143 -9.21 -4.64 2.99
C CYS A 143 -10.64 -4.17 2.69
N VAL A 144 -11.61 -5.10 2.67
CA VAL A 144 -13.00 -4.80 2.29
C VAL A 144 -13.96 -5.33 3.36
N PRO A 145 -15.05 -4.61 3.67
CA PRO A 145 -16.08 -5.12 4.56
C PRO A 145 -16.62 -6.48 4.12
N CYS A 146 -16.77 -7.39 5.06
CA CYS A 146 -17.40 -8.67 4.81
C CYS A 146 -18.88 -8.67 5.22
N LYS A 147 -19.66 -9.57 4.62
CA LYS A 147 -21.07 -9.72 4.98
C LYS A 147 -21.18 -10.44 6.33
N ALA A 148 -21.97 -9.89 7.24
CA ALA A 148 -22.30 -10.55 8.50
C ALA A 148 -23.08 -11.85 8.24
N THR A 149 -22.63 -12.95 8.81
CA THR A 149 -23.24 -14.27 8.71
C THR A 149 -23.15 -15.01 10.06
N LYS A 150 -23.96 -16.03 10.27
CA LYS A 150 -23.82 -16.90 11.47
C LYS A 150 -22.44 -17.57 11.53
N ALA A 151 -21.92 -17.99 10.39
CA ALA A 151 -20.62 -18.67 10.30
C ALA A 151 -19.42 -17.79 10.68
N ASN A 152 -19.51 -16.48 10.48
CA ASN A 152 -18.44 -15.55 10.86
C ASN A 152 -18.73 -14.79 12.18
N GLY A 153 -19.71 -15.23 12.96
CA GLY A 153 -20.07 -14.59 14.22
C GLY A 153 -20.71 -13.22 14.08
N GLY A 154 -21.29 -12.90 12.91
CA GLY A 154 -21.96 -11.63 12.64
C GLY A 154 -21.01 -10.46 12.34
N ARG A 155 -19.70 -10.70 12.18
CA ARG A 155 -18.74 -9.63 11.91
C ARG A 155 -18.85 -9.06 10.51
N THR A 156 -18.54 -7.79 10.38
CA THR A 156 -18.53 -7.03 9.11
C THR A 156 -17.13 -6.71 8.63
N ARG A 157 -16.09 -7.06 9.40
CA ARG A 157 -14.67 -6.87 9.09
C ARG A 157 -13.86 -8.08 9.53
N ASN A 158 -12.84 -8.44 8.76
CA ASN A 158 -11.85 -9.42 9.15
C ASN A 158 -10.58 -8.70 9.64
N TYR A 159 -10.06 -9.14 10.78
CA TYR A 159 -8.82 -8.67 11.40
C TYR A 159 -7.75 -9.77 11.32
N PRO A 160 -6.47 -9.46 11.52
CA PRO A 160 -5.38 -10.43 11.48
C PRO A 160 -5.65 -11.70 12.31
N HIS A 161 -6.17 -11.54 13.51
CA HIS A 161 -6.45 -12.65 14.45
C HIS A 161 -7.60 -13.59 14.02
N HIS A 162 -8.42 -13.22 13.04
CA HIS A 162 -9.48 -14.09 12.52
C HIS A 162 -8.95 -15.20 11.59
N ASP A 163 -7.79 -14.96 10.97
CA ASP A 163 -7.10 -15.93 10.11
C ASP A 163 -5.61 -15.58 10.05
N PRO A 164 -4.83 -15.96 11.08
CA PRO A 164 -3.40 -15.60 11.15
C PRO A 164 -2.57 -16.13 9.99
N GLU A 165 -2.91 -17.34 9.47
CA GLU A 165 -2.18 -17.93 8.34
C GLU A 165 -2.34 -17.08 7.07
N LYS A 166 -3.59 -16.64 6.77
CA LYS A 166 -3.84 -15.72 5.66
C LYS A 166 -3.18 -14.37 5.89
N TRP A 167 -3.08 -13.92 7.15
CA TRP A 167 -2.42 -12.66 7.46
C TRP A 167 -0.92 -12.72 7.18
N GLU A 168 -0.24 -13.79 7.60
CA GLU A 168 1.17 -13.99 7.28
C GLU A 168 1.40 -14.06 5.76
N LEU A 169 0.52 -14.76 5.03
CA LEU A 169 0.58 -14.77 3.58
C LEU A 169 0.36 -13.37 2.98
N PHE A 170 -0.52 -12.56 3.58
CA PHE A 170 -0.80 -11.20 3.11
C PHE A 170 0.40 -10.27 3.28
N LYS A 171 1.22 -10.44 4.30
CA LYS A 171 2.48 -9.69 4.47
C LYS A 171 3.53 -10.00 3.40
N THR A 172 3.41 -11.14 2.74
CA THR A 172 4.34 -11.53 1.64
C THR A 172 3.83 -11.11 0.25
N TYR A 173 2.62 -10.60 0.17
CA TYR A 173 1.99 -10.16 -1.06
C TYR A 173 2.41 -8.76 -1.45
#